data_978688a4210944e522050b9ac094edd1
#
_entry.id   978688a4210944e522050b9ac094edd1
#
_cell.length_a   1.000
_cell.length_b   1.000
_cell.length_c   1.000
_cell.angle_alpha   90.00
_cell.angle_beta   90.00
_cell.angle_gamma   90.00
#
_symmetry.space_group_name_H-M   'P 1'
#
loop_
_entity.id
_entity.type
_entity.pdbx_description
1 polymer ?
#
loop_
_entity_poly.entity_id
_entity_poly.type
_entity_poly.pdbx_seq_one_letter_code
_entity_poly.pdbx_strand_id
1 'polypeptide(L)'
;MKRLMSLSVLAAALLPVAVLAAPTAGTQEITLSGAGSSDKDFDSTLLNVQGSWGQYLNESSLWGIRQFVGIFDTEGESTKFQGATRVFYDYHFGTGPTRPFIGASLGGIYGDNVDDTFMAGPEIGLKHWVNDSTFITGMVEYQFLFDSGSEAEDTYDDGTLFYSLGLGYNF
;
A
#
# COMPACT_ATOMS: atom_id res chain seq x y z
N MET A 1 -24.88 11.69 -23.67
CA MET A 1 -25.58 10.92 -22.63
C MET A 1 -24.56 10.58 -21.56
N LYS A 2 -24.57 11.31 -20.43
CA LYS A 2 -23.64 11.09 -19.31
C LYS A 2 -24.14 9.88 -18.52
N ARG A 3 -23.37 8.80 -18.47
CA ARG A 3 -23.66 7.67 -17.57
C ARG A 3 -23.20 8.06 -16.16
N LEU A 4 -24.15 8.25 -15.26
CA LEU A 4 -23.88 8.32 -13.82
C LEU A 4 -23.41 6.92 -13.39
N MET A 5 -22.14 6.80 -13.02
CA MET A 5 -21.64 5.64 -12.27
C MET A 5 -22.19 5.74 -10.85
N SER A 6 -23.11 4.85 -10.50
CA SER A 6 -23.60 4.69 -9.14
C SER A 6 -22.47 4.13 -8.28
N LEU A 7 -21.88 4.96 -7.43
CA LEU A 7 -20.94 4.53 -6.42
C LEU A 7 -21.75 3.82 -5.32
N SER A 8 -21.79 2.50 -5.34
CA SER A 8 -22.38 1.71 -4.26
C SER A 8 -21.46 1.79 -3.06
N VAL A 9 -21.83 2.63 -2.09
CA VAL A 9 -21.19 2.68 -0.77
C VAL A 9 -21.49 1.35 -0.07
N LEU A 10 -20.47 0.52 0.07
CA LEU A 10 -20.54 -0.71 0.86
C LEU A 10 -20.66 -0.29 2.32
N ALA A 11 -21.86 -0.40 2.89
CA ALA A 11 -22.12 -0.13 4.30
C ALA A 11 -21.36 -1.20 5.12
N ALA A 12 -20.29 -0.78 5.81
CA ALA A 12 -19.59 -1.60 6.78
C ALA A 12 -20.56 -1.92 7.92
N ALA A 13 -20.94 -3.17 8.06
CA ALA A 13 -21.71 -3.66 9.19
C ALA A 13 -20.90 -3.42 10.47
N LEU A 14 -21.48 -2.66 11.40
CA LEU A 14 -20.94 -2.44 12.74
C LEU A 14 -21.01 -3.76 13.52
N LEU A 15 -19.93 -4.53 13.48
CA LEU A 15 -19.73 -5.67 14.36
C LEU A 15 -19.52 -5.17 15.80
N PRO A 16 -19.95 -5.93 16.82
CA PRO A 16 -19.81 -5.50 18.22
C PRO A 16 -18.34 -5.28 18.55
N VAL A 17 -18.04 -4.09 19.05
CA VAL A 17 -16.69 -3.64 19.39
C VAL A 17 -16.20 -4.41 20.60
N ALA A 18 -15.41 -5.45 20.41
CA ALA A 18 -14.47 -5.85 21.44
C ALA A 18 -13.51 -4.68 21.69
N VAL A 19 -13.21 -4.37 22.93
CA VAL A 19 -12.18 -3.37 23.28
C VAL A 19 -10.83 -4.01 22.90
N LEU A 20 -10.38 -3.75 21.67
CA LEU A 20 -9.11 -4.27 21.19
C LEU A 20 -7.99 -3.43 21.80
N ALA A 21 -6.96 -4.10 22.32
CA ALA A 21 -5.79 -3.42 22.83
C ALA A 21 -5.10 -2.66 21.68
N ALA A 22 -4.89 -1.36 21.88
CA ALA A 22 -4.11 -0.56 20.94
C ALA A 22 -2.67 -1.07 20.88
N PRO A 23 -1.99 -1.06 19.72
CA PRO A 23 -0.56 -1.26 19.66
C PRO A 23 0.15 -0.29 20.61
N THR A 24 1.21 -0.75 21.26
CA THR A 24 2.04 0.05 22.16
C THR A 24 3.43 0.23 21.57
N ALA A 25 4.24 1.06 22.17
CA ALA A 25 5.64 1.20 21.78
C ALA A 25 6.35 -0.16 21.80
N GLY A 26 7.02 -0.51 20.70
CA GLY A 26 7.71 -1.79 20.52
C GLY A 26 6.88 -2.88 19.88
N THR A 27 5.55 -2.76 19.80
CA THR A 27 4.72 -3.71 19.03
C THR A 27 5.20 -3.75 17.59
N GLN A 28 5.42 -4.94 17.06
CA GLN A 28 5.80 -5.16 15.67
C GLN A 28 4.58 -5.51 14.83
N GLU A 29 4.67 -5.20 13.55
CA GLU A 29 3.62 -5.40 12.59
C GLU A 29 4.17 -6.01 11.30
N ILE A 30 3.49 -7.02 10.78
CA ILE A 30 3.67 -7.46 9.40
C ILE A 30 2.37 -7.27 8.63
N THR A 31 2.49 -6.87 7.35
CA THR A 31 1.34 -6.74 6.45
C THR A 31 1.65 -7.41 5.13
N LEU A 32 0.66 -8.09 4.58
CA LEU A 32 0.69 -8.62 3.23
C LEU A 32 -0.51 -8.05 2.47
N SER A 33 -0.23 -7.43 1.33
CA SER A 33 -1.23 -6.87 0.44
C SER A 33 -0.93 -7.26 -1.01
N GLY A 34 -1.94 -7.17 -1.87
CA GLY A 34 -1.76 -7.50 -3.26
C GLY A 34 -2.96 -7.14 -4.10
N ALA A 35 -2.72 -7.17 -5.42
CA ALA A 35 -3.72 -7.04 -6.44
C ALA A 35 -3.26 -7.82 -7.68
N GLY A 36 -4.21 -8.32 -8.47
CA GLY A 36 -3.92 -8.98 -9.72
C GLY A 36 -5.04 -8.83 -10.71
N SER A 37 -4.72 -8.93 -11.98
CA SER A 37 -5.67 -8.99 -13.07
C SER A 37 -5.14 -9.87 -14.20
N SER A 38 -6.05 -10.54 -14.90
CA SER A 38 -5.76 -11.23 -16.14
C SER A 38 -6.86 -10.89 -17.14
N ASP A 39 -6.56 -10.99 -18.41
CA ASP A 39 -7.62 -11.04 -19.41
C ASP A 39 -8.37 -12.40 -19.36
N LYS A 40 -9.46 -12.49 -20.11
CA LYS A 40 -10.32 -13.69 -20.08
C LYS A 40 -9.65 -14.96 -20.60
N ASP A 41 -8.64 -14.83 -21.43
CA ASP A 41 -7.90 -15.92 -22.09
C ASP A 41 -6.56 -16.19 -21.40
N PHE A 42 -6.18 -15.39 -20.37
CA PHE A 42 -4.90 -15.41 -19.64
C PHE A 42 -3.66 -15.10 -20.49
N ASP A 43 -3.86 -14.42 -21.62
CA ASP A 43 -2.78 -14.00 -22.52
C ASP A 43 -1.96 -12.84 -21.90
N SER A 44 -2.57 -12.14 -20.95
CA SER A 44 -1.93 -11.04 -20.20
C SER A 44 -2.29 -11.14 -18.72
N THR A 45 -1.28 -11.25 -17.88
CA THR A 45 -1.43 -11.34 -16.41
C THR A 45 -0.57 -10.31 -15.71
N LEU A 46 -1.18 -9.58 -14.80
CA LEU A 46 -0.53 -8.66 -13.87
C LEU A 46 -0.74 -9.17 -12.45
N LEU A 47 0.33 -9.39 -11.72
CA LEU A 47 0.32 -9.74 -10.30
C LEU A 47 1.18 -8.77 -9.52
N ASN A 48 0.60 -8.13 -8.52
CA ASN A 48 1.28 -7.24 -7.59
C ASN A 48 1.15 -7.78 -6.17
N VAL A 49 2.29 -7.98 -5.50
CA VAL A 49 2.35 -8.39 -4.10
C VAL A 49 3.21 -7.39 -3.33
N GLN A 50 2.75 -7.00 -2.16
CA GLN A 50 3.47 -6.10 -1.28
C GLN A 50 3.48 -6.65 0.14
N GLY A 51 4.67 -6.80 0.71
CA GLY A 51 4.89 -7.12 2.12
C GLY A 51 5.48 -5.93 2.87
N SER A 52 5.10 -5.76 4.13
CA SER A 52 5.75 -4.78 5.00
C SER A 52 6.04 -5.36 6.37
N TRP A 53 7.09 -4.82 6.98
CA TRP A 53 7.39 -4.98 8.41
C TRP A 53 7.52 -3.59 9.02
N GLY A 54 6.95 -3.40 10.20
CA GLY A 54 7.02 -2.14 10.92
C GLY A 54 7.08 -2.33 12.42
N GLN A 55 7.41 -1.26 13.13
CA GLN A 55 7.43 -1.19 14.59
C GLN A 55 6.78 0.11 15.07
N TYR A 56 5.88 -0.02 16.03
CA TYR A 56 5.26 1.11 16.68
C TYR A 56 6.24 1.82 17.61
N LEU A 57 6.42 3.12 17.40
CA LEU A 57 7.20 4.00 18.29
C LEU A 57 6.37 4.42 19.52
N ASN A 58 5.06 4.47 19.35
CA ASN A 58 4.04 4.74 20.37
C ASN A 58 2.70 4.24 19.81
N GLU A 59 1.60 4.49 20.53
CA GLU A 59 0.26 4.02 20.15
C GLU A 59 -0.24 4.52 18.77
N SER A 60 0.36 5.59 18.25
CA SER A 60 -0.09 6.24 17.01
C SER A 60 0.93 6.22 15.89
N SER A 61 2.22 6.06 16.19
CA SER A 61 3.31 6.21 15.22
C SER A 61 3.92 4.88 14.88
N LEU A 62 3.90 4.52 13.61
CA LEU A 62 4.50 3.31 13.03
C LEU A 62 5.55 3.72 12.00
N TRP A 63 6.70 3.08 12.05
CA TRP A 63 7.70 3.14 10.97
C TRP A 63 8.03 1.74 10.48
N GLY A 64 8.55 1.62 9.28
CA GLY A 64 8.90 0.29 8.79
C GLY A 64 9.52 0.28 7.42
N ILE A 65 9.63 -0.94 6.87
CA ILE A 65 10.13 -1.21 5.52
C ILE A 65 9.04 -1.94 4.76
N ARG A 66 8.88 -1.57 3.50
CA ARG A 66 7.89 -2.13 2.58
C ARG A 66 8.57 -2.60 1.32
N GLN A 67 8.29 -3.84 0.92
CA GLN A 67 8.77 -4.45 -0.30
C GLN A 67 7.60 -4.73 -1.23
N PHE A 68 7.68 -4.23 -2.46
CA PHE A 68 6.75 -4.50 -3.53
C PHE A 68 7.42 -5.40 -4.58
N VAL A 69 6.65 -6.29 -5.17
CA VAL A 69 7.03 -7.11 -6.33
C VAL A 69 5.86 -7.13 -7.30
N GLY A 70 6.12 -6.70 -8.53
CA GLY A 70 5.20 -6.78 -9.67
C GLY A 70 5.71 -7.80 -10.67
N ILE A 71 4.80 -8.61 -11.21
CA ILE A 71 5.06 -9.58 -12.26
C ILE A 71 4.11 -9.28 -13.40
N PHE A 72 4.68 -9.09 -14.59
CA PHE A 72 3.97 -8.79 -15.83
C PHE A 72 4.26 -9.93 -16.80
N ASP A 73 3.23 -10.65 -17.18
CA ASP A 73 3.31 -11.74 -18.14
C ASP A 73 2.37 -11.44 -19.31
N THR A 74 2.90 -11.48 -20.52
CA THR A 74 2.14 -11.23 -21.75
C THR A 74 2.54 -12.29 -22.78
N GLU A 75 1.56 -12.93 -23.41
CA GLU A 75 1.81 -13.96 -24.41
C GLU A 75 2.73 -13.47 -25.53
N GLY A 76 3.79 -14.22 -25.81
CA GLY A 76 4.80 -13.91 -26.84
C GLY A 76 5.89 -12.95 -26.39
N GLU A 77 5.86 -12.45 -25.16
CA GLU A 77 6.93 -11.66 -24.55
C GLU A 77 7.59 -12.44 -23.39
N SER A 78 8.77 -11.98 -22.96
CA SER A 78 9.38 -12.50 -21.72
C SER A 78 8.67 -11.91 -20.51
N THR A 79 8.42 -12.74 -19.50
CA THR A 79 7.91 -12.29 -18.20
C THR A 79 8.83 -11.22 -17.62
N LYS A 80 8.27 -10.10 -17.20
CA LYS A 80 9.00 -8.94 -16.65
C LYS A 80 8.73 -8.80 -15.16
N PHE A 81 9.77 -8.39 -14.43
CA PHE A 81 9.74 -8.18 -12.99
C PHE A 81 10.00 -6.72 -12.66
N GLN A 82 9.27 -6.23 -11.67
CA GLN A 82 9.47 -4.91 -11.08
C GLN A 82 9.49 -5.05 -9.56
N GLY A 83 10.38 -4.34 -8.91
CA GLY A 83 10.49 -4.31 -7.45
C GLY A 83 10.58 -2.89 -6.92
N ALA A 84 10.14 -2.69 -5.68
CA ALA A 84 10.40 -1.44 -4.97
C ALA A 84 10.62 -1.72 -3.48
N THR A 85 11.67 -1.12 -2.93
CA THR A 85 11.98 -1.18 -1.50
C THR A 85 11.87 0.22 -0.92
N ARG A 86 11.03 0.39 0.12
CA ARG A 86 10.73 1.69 0.70
C ARG A 86 10.78 1.64 2.22
N VAL A 87 11.22 2.70 2.86
CA VAL A 87 10.92 2.99 4.25
C VAL A 87 9.64 3.82 4.33
N PHE A 88 8.85 3.63 5.36
CA PHE A 88 7.61 4.37 5.54
C PHE A 88 7.43 4.83 6.99
N TYR A 89 6.62 5.84 7.17
CA TYR A 89 6.16 6.32 8.47
C TYR A 89 4.68 6.68 8.38
N ASP A 90 3.88 6.10 9.31
CA ASP A 90 2.44 6.30 9.41
C ASP A 90 2.06 6.85 10.78
N TYR A 91 1.18 7.84 10.77
CA TYR A 91 0.53 8.35 11.97
C TYR A 91 -0.95 7.96 11.98
N HIS A 92 -1.35 7.17 12.99
CA HIS A 92 -2.69 6.64 13.16
C HIS A 92 -3.52 7.53 14.09
N PHE A 93 -4.77 7.76 13.72
CA PHE A 93 -5.71 8.57 14.50
C PHE A 93 -6.71 7.68 15.24
N GLY A 94 -7.08 8.11 16.45
CA GLY A 94 -8.05 7.42 17.28
C GLY A 94 -7.49 6.20 18.02
N THR A 95 -8.32 5.61 18.88
CA THR A 95 -7.98 4.49 19.78
C THR A 95 -8.91 3.29 19.60
N GLY A 96 -9.88 3.38 18.69
CA GLY A 96 -10.85 2.32 18.42
C GLY A 96 -10.30 1.23 17.49
N PRO A 97 -11.13 0.23 17.17
CA PRO A 97 -10.75 -0.87 16.28
C PRO A 97 -10.53 -0.42 14.82
N THR A 98 -11.05 0.74 14.45
CA THR A 98 -10.85 1.34 13.14
C THR A 98 -10.03 2.61 13.27
N ARG A 99 -8.86 2.63 12.66
CA ARG A 99 -7.92 3.76 12.74
C ARG A 99 -7.54 4.23 11.35
N PRO A 100 -7.97 5.41 10.95
CA PRO A 100 -7.39 6.09 9.80
C PRO A 100 -5.94 6.46 10.08
N PHE A 101 -5.12 6.51 9.04
CA PHE A 101 -3.75 6.98 9.13
C PHE A 101 -3.38 7.85 7.93
N ILE A 102 -2.39 8.69 8.15
CA ILE A 102 -1.66 9.40 7.11
C ILE A 102 -0.19 9.08 7.25
N GLY A 103 0.52 9.04 6.16
CA GLY A 103 1.92 8.70 6.17
C GLY A 103 2.66 9.19 4.94
N ALA A 104 3.89 8.76 4.85
CA ALA A 104 4.73 8.94 3.68
C ALA A 104 5.72 7.79 3.55
N SER A 105 6.12 7.51 2.33
CA SER A 105 7.15 6.54 2.01
C SER A 105 8.24 7.14 1.14
N LEU A 106 9.45 6.56 1.22
CA LEU A 106 10.62 6.92 0.43
C LEU A 106 11.44 5.66 0.15
N GLY A 107 11.91 5.49 -1.08
CA GLY A 107 12.75 4.36 -1.45
C GLY A 107 13.16 4.34 -2.90
N GLY A 108 13.43 3.15 -3.43
CA GLY A 108 13.79 2.95 -4.82
C GLY A 108 12.88 1.93 -5.50
N ILE A 109 12.64 2.15 -6.77
CA ILE A 109 12.01 1.21 -7.70
C ILE A 109 13.06 0.72 -8.68
N TYR A 110 12.97 -0.55 -9.07
CA TYR A 110 13.94 -1.23 -9.94
C TYR A 110 13.27 -2.37 -10.70
N GLY A 111 13.87 -2.80 -11.80
CA GLY A 111 13.43 -3.96 -12.58
C GLY A 111 13.38 -3.73 -14.09
N ASP A 112 12.77 -4.67 -14.82
CA ASP A 112 12.85 -4.75 -16.28
C ASP A 112 12.07 -3.65 -17.02
N ASN A 113 11.05 -3.06 -16.38
CA ASN A 113 10.14 -2.09 -17.00
C ASN A 113 10.28 -0.66 -16.48
N VAL A 114 11.30 -0.41 -15.68
CA VAL A 114 11.51 0.90 -15.07
C VAL A 114 13.01 1.15 -14.96
N ASP A 115 13.43 2.37 -15.24
CA ASP A 115 14.77 2.79 -14.90
C ASP A 115 14.90 2.87 -13.37
N ASP A 116 16.02 2.39 -12.83
CA ASP A 116 16.27 2.41 -11.39
C ASP A 116 16.23 3.85 -10.90
N THR A 117 15.22 4.20 -10.14
CA THR A 117 15.01 5.57 -9.69
C THR A 117 14.50 5.64 -8.25
N PHE A 118 14.64 6.81 -7.65
CA PHE A 118 14.03 7.08 -6.35
C PHE A 118 12.55 7.36 -6.50
N MET A 119 11.80 6.95 -5.48
CA MET A 119 10.38 7.23 -5.36
C MET A 119 10.05 7.70 -3.95
N ALA A 120 9.09 8.59 -3.84
CA ALA A 120 8.51 9.02 -2.57
C ALA A 120 7.03 9.31 -2.75
N GLY A 121 6.25 9.23 -1.67
CA GLY A 121 4.84 9.56 -1.77
C GLY A 121 4.15 9.72 -0.43
N PRO A 122 3.20 10.66 -0.34
CA PRO A 122 2.24 10.69 0.74
C PRO A 122 1.26 9.53 0.61
N GLU A 123 0.83 9.02 1.75
CA GLU A 123 -0.13 7.94 1.81
C GLU A 123 -1.24 8.23 2.84
N ILE A 124 -2.42 7.71 2.55
CA ILE A 124 -3.57 7.75 3.44
C ILE A 124 -4.23 6.38 3.46
N GLY A 125 -4.67 5.93 4.61
CA GLY A 125 -5.31 4.63 4.70
C GLY A 125 -6.15 4.44 5.94
N LEU A 126 -6.63 3.21 6.06
CA LEU A 126 -7.47 2.77 7.15
C LEU A 126 -7.03 1.37 7.59
N LYS A 127 -6.83 1.17 8.90
CA LYS A 127 -6.68 -0.15 9.51
C LYS A 127 -7.93 -0.47 10.32
N HIS A 128 -8.43 -1.69 10.17
CA HIS A 128 -9.54 -2.21 10.96
C HIS A 128 -9.13 -3.53 11.61
N TRP A 129 -8.97 -3.52 12.93
CA TRP A 129 -8.65 -4.71 13.72
C TRP A 129 -9.86 -5.61 13.85
N VAL A 130 -9.72 -6.86 13.42
CA VAL A 130 -10.75 -7.91 13.52
C VAL A 130 -10.60 -8.71 14.82
N ASN A 131 -9.42 -8.67 15.42
CA ASN A 131 -9.11 -9.17 16.76
C ASN A 131 -7.88 -8.43 17.32
N ASP A 132 -7.37 -8.80 18.50
CA ASP A 132 -6.27 -8.12 19.18
C ASP A 132 -4.96 -8.02 18.37
N SER A 133 -4.77 -8.92 17.42
CA SER A 133 -3.51 -9.01 16.65
C SER A 133 -3.70 -8.85 15.15
N THR A 134 -4.89 -9.13 14.60
CA THR A 134 -5.12 -9.20 13.16
C THR A 134 -5.96 -8.03 12.69
N PHE A 135 -5.56 -7.41 11.59
CA PHE A 135 -6.30 -6.31 10.98
C PHE A 135 -6.38 -6.43 9.46
N ILE A 136 -7.39 -5.78 8.89
CA ILE A 136 -7.51 -5.49 7.47
C ILE A 136 -7.01 -4.06 7.26
N THR A 137 -6.26 -3.81 6.20
CA THR A 137 -5.80 -2.47 5.84
C THR A 137 -6.13 -2.15 4.40
N GLY A 138 -6.53 -0.91 4.16
CA GLY A 138 -6.66 -0.33 2.82
C GLY A 138 -5.89 0.98 2.78
N MET A 139 -5.15 1.23 1.70
CA MET A 139 -4.29 2.39 1.54
C MET A 139 -4.34 2.91 0.12
N VAL A 140 -4.22 4.21 0.00
CA VAL A 140 -3.97 4.93 -1.25
C VAL A 140 -2.69 5.72 -1.07
N GLU A 141 -1.78 5.59 -2.01
CA GLU A 141 -0.50 6.27 -2.04
C GLU A 141 -0.35 7.00 -3.38
N TYR A 142 0.10 8.24 -3.36
CA TYR A 142 0.51 8.93 -4.56
C TYR A 142 2.03 8.89 -4.66
N GLN A 143 2.55 8.19 -5.64
CA GLN A 143 3.97 7.93 -5.83
C GLN A 143 4.56 8.92 -6.83
N PHE A 144 5.53 9.70 -6.38
CA PHE A 144 6.39 10.52 -7.22
C PHE A 144 7.63 9.72 -7.58
N LEU A 145 7.99 9.69 -8.86
CA LEU A 145 9.24 9.14 -9.35
C LEU A 145 10.23 10.29 -9.59
N PHE A 146 11.44 10.16 -9.08
CA PHE A 146 12.49 11.16 -9.25
C PHE A 146 13.45 10.66 -10.32
N ASP A 147 13.26 11.10 -11.54
CA ASP A 147 14.22 10.79 -12.60
C ASP A 147 15.56 11.49 -12.35
N SER A 148 16.66 10.77 -12.49
CA SER A 148 18.00 11.26 -12.14
C SER A 148 18.59 12.14 -13.24
N GLY A 149 17.86 13.11 -13.77
CA GLY A 149 18.44 13.84 -14.90
C GLY A 149 18.01 15.25 -15.17
N SER A 150 16.86 15.71 -14.87
CA SER A 150 16.49 17.12 -15.13
C SER A 150 15.16 17.53 -14.51
N GLU A 151 15.23 18.64 -13.80
CA GLU A 151 14.17 19.59 -13.50
C GLU A 151 13.00 19.09 -12.63
N ALA A 152 12.98 19.59 -11.41
CA ALA A 152 11.94 19.37 -10.39
C ALA A 152 10.53 19.84 -10.85
N GLU A 153 10.40 20.44 -11.99
CA GLU A 153 9.15 20.97 -12.54
C GLU A 153 8.33 19.89 -13.28
N ASP A 154 8.99 18.91 -13.93
CA ASP A 154 8.32 17.83 -14.66
C ASP A 154 7.89 16.67 -13.74
N THR A 155 8.42 16.60 -12.52
CA THR A 155 8.17 15.51 -11.54
C THR A 155 6.72 15.47 -11.04
N TYR A 156 5.98 16.56 -11.17
CA TYR A 156 4.57 16.62 -10.74
C TYR A 156 3.60 15.97 -11.73
N ASP A 157 3.98 15.82 -12.99
CA ASP A 157 3.10 15.26 -14.03
C ASP A 157 3.18 13.73 -14.16
N ASP A 158 4.23 13.08 -13.61
CA ASP A 158 4.49 11.64 -13.76
C ASP A 158 4.20 10.80 -12.49
N GLY A 159 3.40 11.31 -11.58
CA GLY A 159 3.01 10.59 -10.37
C GLY A 159 1.97 9.50 -10.64
N THR A 160 2.07 8.38 -9.90
CA THR A 160 1.15 7.25 -9.99
C THR A 160 0.34 7.08 -8.71
N LEU A 161 -0.97 6.91 -8.86
CA LEU A 161 -1.86 6.58 -7.75
C LEU A 161 -1.89 5.06 -7.55
N PHE A 162 -1.40 4.62 -6.41
CA PHE A 162 -1.34 3.20 -6.03
C PHE A 162 -2.40 2.88 -4.97
N TYR A 163 -3.12 1.78 -5.16
CA TYR A 163 -4.14 1.29 -4.22
C TYR A 163 -3.71 -0.07 -3.70
N SER A 164 -3.85 -0.30 -2.40
CA SER A 164 -3.60 -1.61 -1.82
C SER A 164 -4.67 -2.01 -0.81
N LEU A 165 -4.96 -3.30 -0.77
CA LEU A 165 -5.78 -3.94 0.25
C LEU A 165 -4.98 -5.13 0.80
N GLY A 166 -4.94 -5.25 2.12
CA GLY A 166 -4.11 -6.27 2.76
C GLY A 166 -4.62 -6.72 4.10
N LEU A 167 -3.95 -7.75 4.61
CA LEU A 167 -4.08 -8.28 5.95
C LEU A 167 -2.79 -8.05 6.70
N GLY A 168 -2.90 -7.70 7.99
CA GLY A 168 -1.74 -7.54 8.85
C GLY A 168 -1.91 -8.23 10.19
N TYR A 169 -0.76 -8.40 10.85
CA TYR A 169 -0.64 -9.05 12.15
C TYR A 169 0.34 -8.31 13.04
N ASN A 170 -0.07 -8.04 14.29
CA ASN A 170 0.73 -7.43 15.34
C ASN A 170 1.25 -8.48 16.32
N PHE A 171 2.51 -8.36 16.76
CA PHE A 171 3.16 -9.26 17.70
C PHE A 171 4.18 -8.58 18.59
#